data_893f05dc43064ca767d4719d34dfe865
#
_entry.id   893f05dc43064ca767d4719d34dfe865
#
_cell.length_a   1.000
_cell.length_b   1.000
_cell.length_c   1.000
_cell.angle_alpha   90.00
_cell.angle_beta   90.00
_cell.angle_gamma   90.00
#
_symmetry.space_group_name_H-M   'P 1'
#
loop_
_entity.id
_entity.type
_entity.pdbx_description
1 polymer ?
#
loop_
_entity_poly.entity_id
_entity_poly.type
_entity_poly.pdbx_seq_one_letter_code
_entity_poly.pdbx_strand_id
1 'polypeptide(L)'
;MAERIVVSLTSADQEYQALQGENAREAGGRLGVEVEVLFAKDNGVLQIQQLFRFVHAGEGERPAALLVHTRVPDGLERVARNAVQAGIGWILLNRTAPYVDALRRECPAIAVAAVTTDHVEIGRIHARQLARLCPDGALVLYVQGPAGASAASLRLQGLEEALRGRPYELKVVNAEWTAASAEKAIAGWLRLRTSDLFQPTVVVCQNDLMARGARAALERLRPDWARLPFLGCDGLPKGGRLDVDEGRLAATITLPSCASPAIDLAVKWMRTGGVPPALTVLAPSAYPAR
;
A
#
# COMPACT_ATOMS: atom_id res chain seq x y z
N MET A 1 -18.26 -28.35 -2.46
CA MET A 1 -18.16 -27.13 -3.29
C MET A 1 -16.69 -26.73 -3.35
N ALA A 2 -16.21 -26.29 -4.49
CA ALA A 2 -14.81 -25.80 -4.58
C ALA A 2 -14.64 -24.60 -3.64
N GLU A 3 -13.61 -24.65 -2.80
CA GLU A 3 -13.25 -23.54 -1.91
C GLU A 3 -12.77 -22.36 -2.78
N ARG A 4 -13.64 -21.38 -3.02
CA ARG A 4 -13.33 -20.19 -3.84
C ARG A 4 -13.10 -18.97 -2.97
N ILE A 5 -12.03 -18.24 -3.24
CA ILE A 5 -11.68 -16.96 -2.61
C ILE A 5 -11.63 -15.90 -3.70
N VAL A 6 -12.19 -14.72 -3.45
CA VAL A 6 -12.11 -13.58 -4.35
C VAL A 6 -11.16 -12.52 -3.77
N VAL A 7 -10.22 -12.06 -4.58
CA VAL A 7 -9.28 -10.99 -4.22
C VAL A 7 -9.61 -9.75 -5.06
N SER A 8 -10.10 -8.70 -4.41
CA SER A 8 -10.47 -7.44 -5.04
C SER A 8 -9.37 -6.40 -4.83
N LEU A 9 -8.81 -5.92 -5.93
CA LEU A 9 -7.70 -4.97 -5.98
C LEU A 9 -8.11 -3.70 -6.73
N THR A 10 -7.39 -2.59 -6.52
CA THR A 10 -7.77 -1.30 -7.10
C THR A 10 -7.41 -1.19 -8.58
N SER A 11 -6.18 -1.51 -8.97
CA SER A 11 -5.72 -1.37 -10.36
C SER A 11 -4.63 -2.38 -10.71
N ALA A 12 -4.69 -2.91 -11.94
CA ALA A 12 -3.62 -3.73 -12.50
C ALA A 12 -2.39 -2.91 -12.95
N ASP A 13 -2.57 -1.60 -13.17
CA ASP A 13 -1.51 -0.70 -13.62
C ASP A 13 -0.54 -0.31 -12.47
N GLN A 14 -0.91 -0.61 -11.24
CA GLN A 14 -0.06 -0.43 -10.08
C GLN A 14 0.74 -1.72 -9.84
N GLU A 15 2.05 -1.67 -10.01
CA GLU A 15 2.96 -2.83 -9.89
C GLU A 15 2.75 -3.62 -8.59
N TYR A 16 2.61 -2.93 -7.44
CA TYR A 16 2.34 -3.57 -6.15
C TYR A 16 1.00 -4.33 -6.14
N GLN A 17 -0.05 -3.77 -6.74
CA GLN A 17 -1.36 -4.42 -6.83
C GLN A 17 -1.33 -5.64 -7.77
N ALA A 18 -0.66 -5.53 -8.91
CA ALA A 18 -0.47 -6.66 -9.83
C ALA A 18 0.23 -7.82 -9.12
N LEU A 19 1.31 -7.55 -8.39
CA LEU A 19 2.04 -8.56 -7.59
C LEU A 19 1.14 -9.18 -6.49
N GLN A 20 0.29 -8.40 -5.82
CA GLN A 20 -0.67 -8.97 -4.86
C GLN A 20 -1.58 -10.01 -5.53
N GLY A 21 -2.06 -9.72 -6.75
CA GLY A 21 -2.89 -10.64 -7.52
C GLY A 21 -2.16 -11.92 -7.93
N GLU A 22 -0.90 -11.81 -8.35
CA GLU A 22 -0.04 -12.96 -8.68
C GLU A 22 0.18 -13.84 -7.44
N ASN A 23 0.63 -13.24 -6.35
CA ASN A 23 0.89 -13.94 -5.09
C ASN A 23 -0.37 -14.60 -4.51
N ALA A 24 -1.55 -13.99 -4.71
CA ALA A 24 -2.81 -14.61 -4.31
C ALA A 24 -3.09 -15.88 -5.10
N ARG A 25 -2.91 -15.88 -6.43
CA ARG A 25 -3.09 -17.06 -7.28
C ARG A 25 -2.09 -18.16 -6.95
N GLU A 26 -0.82 -17.81 -6.74
CA GLU A 26 0.22 -18.75 -6.33
C GLU A 26 -0.10 -19.40 -4.98
N ALA A 27 -0.53 -18.61 -3.99
CA ALA A 27 -0.94 -19.13 -2.68
C ALA A 27 -2.16 -20.05 -2.81
N GLY A 28 -3.16 -19.68 -3.63
CA GLY A 28 -4.33 -20.52 -3.92
C GLY A 28 -3.95 -21.86 -4.55
N GLY A 29 -3.09 -21.83 -5.58
CA GLY A 29 -2.59 -23.05 -6.22
C GLY A 29 -1.84 -23.98 -5.27
N ARG A 30 -0.98 -23.43 -4.40
CA ARG A 30 -0.26 -24.17 -3.35
C ARG A 30 -1.21 -24.84 -2.35
N LEU A 31 -2.33 -24.20 -2.04
CA LEU A 31 -3.30 -24.67 -1.03
C LEU A 31 -4.47 -25.45 -1.64
N GLY A 32 -4.56 -25.56 -2.97
CA GLY A 32 -5.63 -26.26 -3.67
C GLY A 32 -6.99 -25.57 -3.59
N VAL A 33 -7.01 -24.23 -3.54
CA VAL A 33 -8.24 -23.42 -3.56
C VAL A 33 -8.28 -22.54 -4.81
N GLU A 34 -9.51 -22.30 -5.31
CA GLU A 34 -9.73 -21.40 -6.43
C GLU A 34 -9.58 -19.93 -5.98
N VAL A 35 -8.77 -19.14 -6.69
CA VAL A 35 -8.59 -17.72 -6.42
C VAL A 35 -8.96 -16.90 -7.65
N GLU A 36 -10.05 -16.15 -7.56
CA GLU A 36 -10.47 -15.15 -8.55
C GLU A 36 -9.92 -13.79 -8.17
N VAL A 37 -9.16 -13.13 -9.08
CA VAL A 37 -8.61 -11.79 -8.85
C VAL A 37 -9.32 -10.77 -9.72
N LEU A 38 -9.84 -9.74 -9.10
CA LEU A 38 -10.55 -8.64 -9.75
C LEU A 38 -9.80 -7.32 -9.57
N PHE A 39 -9.84 -6.49 -10.60
CA PHE A 39 -9.33 -5.13 -10.58
C PHE A 39 -10.46 -4.12 -10.81
N ALA A 40 -10.51 -3.08 -9.99
CA ALA A 40 -11.55 -2.06 -10.02
C ALA A 40 -11.19 -0.81 -10.85
N LYS A 41 -10.08 -0.84 -11.60
CA LYS A 41 -9.62 0.27 -12.45
C LYS A 41 -9.55 1.62 -11.73
N ASP A 42 -9.07 1.60 -10.48
CA ASP A 42 -9.04 2.74 -9.54
C ASP A 42 -10.41 3.40 -9.28
N ASN A 43 -11.51 2.68 -9.56
CA ASN A 43 -12.87 3.17 -9.36
C ASN A 43 -13.52 2.47 -8.16
N GLY A 44 -13.69 3.22 -7.05
CA GLY A 44 -14.28 2.69 -5.81
C GLY A 44 -15.74 2.26 -5.97
N VAL A 45 -16.53 2.93 -6.83
CA VAL A 45 -17.91 2.53 -7.13
C VAL A 45 -17.93 1.20 -7.86
N LEU A 46 -17.07 1.03 -8.85
CA LEU A 46 -16.94 -0.25 -9.55
C LEU A 46 -16.51 -1.37 -8.58
N GLN A 47 -15.57 -1.09 -7.66
CA GLN A 47 -15.15 -2.07 -6.64
C GLN A 47 -16.34 -2.51 -5.77
N ILE A 48 -17.12 -1.56 -5.28
CA ILE A 48 -18.33 -1.85 -4.48
C ILE A 48 -19.33 -2.69 -5.28
N GLN A 49 -19.60 -2.35 -6.53
CA GLN A 49 -20.51 -3.11 -7.41
C GLN A 49 -20.01 -4.55 -7.64
N GLN A 50 -18.72 -4.72 -7.92
CA GLN A 50 -18.11 -6.04 -8.07
C GLN A 50 -18.28 -6.89 -6.81
N LEU A 51 -18.04 -6.32 -5.62
CA LEU A 51 -18.15 -7.01 -4.35
C LEU A 51 -19.61 -7.37 -4.03
N PHE A 52 -20.57 -6.46 -4.25
CA PHE A 52 -21.99 -6.74 -4.04
C PHE A 52 -22.52 -7.87 -4.93
N ARG A 53 -21.98 -8.04 -6.15
CA ARG A 53 -22.35 -9.17 -7.02
C ARG A 53 -22.15 -10.52 -6.32
N PHE A 54 -21.05 -10.69 -5.57
CA PHE A 54 -20.77 -11.91 -4.82
C PHE A 54 -21.63 -12.05 -3.58
N VAL A 55 -21.90 -10.95 -2.88
CA VAL A 55 -22.75 -10.94 -1.69
C VAL A 55 -24.20 -11.35 -2.03
N HIS A 56 -24.70 -10.88 -3.17
CA HIS A 56 -26.08 -11.16 -3.63
C HIS A 56 -26.19 -12.42 -4.52
N ALA A 57 -25.10 -13.11 -4.80
CA ALA A 57 -25.13 -14.38 -5.53
C ALA A 57 -25.91 -15.45 -4.76
N GLY A 58 -26.37 -16.46 -5.47
CA GLY A 58 -26.98 -17.63 -4.85
C GLY A 58 -26.04 -18.32 -3.86
N GLU A 59 -26.58 -19.00 -2.84
CA GLU A 59 -25.77 -19.56 -1.76
C GLU A 59 -24.64 -20.49 -2.27
N GLY A 60 -24.90 -21.27 -3.35
CA GLY A 60 -23.90 -22.13 -3.99
C GLY A 60 -22.85 -21.40 -4.85
N GLU A 61 -23.04 -20.11 -5.14
CA GLU A 61 -22.17 -19.30 -5.99
C GLU A 61 -21.33 -18.29 -5.20
N ARG A 62 -21.59 -18.17 -3.89
CA ARG A 62 -20.83 -17.27 -3.02
C ARG A 62 -19.41 -17.76 -2.82
N PRO A 63 -18.40 -16.86 -2.82
CA PRO A 63 -17.06 -17.22 -2.39
C PRO A 63 -17.05 -17.47 -0.87
N ALA A 64 -16.13 -18.27 -0.41
CA ALA A 64 -15.93 -18.46 1.03
C ALA A 64 -15.38 -17.19 1.71
N ALA A 65 -14.53 -16.43 1.00
CA ALA A 65 -13.97 -15.17 1.52
C ALA A 65 -13.73 -14.12 0.42
N LEU A 66 -13.84 -12.85 0.82
CA LEU A 66 -13.47 -11.67 0.06
C LEU A 66 -12.22 -11.05 0.71
N LEU A 67 -11.12 -11.00 -0.04
CA LEU A 67 -9.89 -10.33 0.35
C LEU A 67 -9.82 -8.99 -0.41
N VAL A 68 -9.76 -7.86 0.31
CA VAL A 68 -10.02 -6.56 -0.33
C VAL A 68 -8.91 -5.56 -0.04
N HIS A 69 -8.22 -5.13 -1.09
CA HIS A 69 -7.39 -3.93 -1.05
C HIS A 69 -8.17 -2.76 -1.64
N THR A 70 -8.27 -1.66 -0.92
CA THR A 70 -9.01 -0.47 -1.34
C THR A 70 -8.25 0.82 -1.04
N ARG A 71 -8.62 1.91 -1.72
CA ARG A 71 -8.07 3.26 -1.43
C ARG A 71 -8.68 3.86 -0.16
N VAL A 72 -9.98 3.64 0.06
CA VAL A 72 -10.75 4.21 1.18
C VAL A 72 -11.53 3.09 1.86
N PRO A 73 -10.96 2.47 2.91
CA PRO A 73 -11.60 1.34 3.59
C PRO A 73 -12.99 1.63 4.13
N ASP A 74 -13.22 2.82 4.69
CA ASP A 74 -14.49 3.19 5.33
C ASP A 74 -15.68 3.17 4.36
N GLY A 75 -15.45 3.42 3.07
CA GLY A 75 -16.48 3.31 2.03
C GLY A 75 -16.99 1.89 1.79
N LEU A 76 -16.32 0.87 2.34
CA LEU A 76 -16.67 -0.53 2.15
C LEU A 76 -17.43 -1.14 3.34
N GLU A 77 -17.69 -0.41 4.42
CA GLU A 77 -18.34 -0.96 5.62
C GLU A 77 -19.66 -1.68 5.30
N ARG A 78 -20.52 -1.06 4.47
CA ARG A 78 -21.82 -1.63 4.12
C ARG A 78 -21.67 -2.97 3.38
N VAL A 79 -20.79 -3.06 2.40
CA VAL A 79 -20.58 -4.32 1.66
C VAL A 79 -19.91 -5.37 2.52
N ALA A 80 -18.96 -4.97 3.39
CA ALA A 80 -18.31 -5.84 4.36
C ALA A 80 -19.33 -6.46 5.32
N ARG A 81 -20.23 -5.64 5.88
CA ARG A 81 -21.31 -6.09 6.77
C ARG A 81 -22.23 -7.10 6.09
N ASN A 82 -22.67 -6.81 4.88
CA ASN A 82 -23.53 -7.73 4.12
C ASN A 82 -22.80 -9.04 3.77
N ALA A 83 -21.51 -8.97 3.43
CA ALA A 83 -20.70 -10.17 3.16
C ALA A 83 -20.62 -11.07 4.41
N VAL A 84 -20.27 -10.49 5.55
CA VAL A 84 -20.12 -11.22 6.82
C VAL A 84 -21.46 -11.82 7.29
N GLN A 85 -22.56 -11.08 7.17
CA GLN A 85 -23.92 -11.58 7.46
C GLN A 85 -24.34 -12.70 6.52
N ALA A 86 -23.82 -12.72 5.29
CA ALA A 86 -24.05 -13.82 4.33
C ALA A 86 -23.09 -15.01 4.53
N GLY A 87 -22.29 -15.03 5.60
CA GLY A 87 -21.34 -16.09 5.92
C GLY A 87 -20.00 -16.02 5.14
N ILE A 88 -19.75 -14.92 4.42
CA ILE A 88 -18.54 -14.72 3.61
C ILE A 88 -17.46 -14.06 4.48
N GLY A 89 -16.27 -14.67 4.56
CA GLY A 89 -15.11 -14.07 5.23
C GLY A 89 -14.73 -12.73 4.60
N TRP A 90 -14.26 -11.77 5.44
CA TRP A 90 -13.82 -10.44 5.00
C TRP A 90 -12.43 -10.12 5.52
N ILE A 91 -11.46 -9.99 4.63
CA ILE A 91 -10.07 -9.66 5.02
C ILE A 91 -9.59 -8.43 4.26
N LEU A 92 -9.26 -7.35 4.97
CA LEU A 92 -8.62 -6.18 4.38
C LEU A 92 -7.14 -6.44 4.10
N LEU A 93 -6.68 -5.97 2.93
CA LEU A 93 -5.29 -6.06 2.51
C LEU A 93 -4.61 -4.68 2.56
N ASN A 94 -3.46 -4.60 3.23
CA ASN A 94 -2.60 -3.42 3.32
C ASN A 94 -3.32 -2.17 3.87
N ARG A 95 -4.40 -2.36 4.60
CA ARG A 95 -5.22 -1.32 5.24
C ARG A 95 -5.84 -1.87 6.52
N THR A 96 -6.27 -0.95 7.38
CA THR A 96 -7.14 -1.23 8.53
C THR A 96 -8.37 -0.34 8.45
N ALA A 97 -9.45 -0.74 9.11
CA ALA A 97 -10.66 0.07 9.24
C ALA A 97 -11.37 -0.21 10.59
N PRO A 98 -11.98 0.81 11.22
CA PRO A 98 -12.63 0.66 12.52
C PRO A 98 -13.77 -0.37 12.52
N TYR A 99 -14.47 -0.55 11.40
CA TYR A 99 -15.57 -1.51 11.31
C TYR A 99 -15.14 -2.98 11.42
N VAL A 100 -13.86 -3.29 11.22
CA VAL A 100 -13.32 -4.67 11.36
C VAL A 100 -13.62 -5.22 12.75
N ASP A 101 -13.32 -4.45 13.80
CA ASP A 101 -13.56 -4.87 15.19
C ASP A 101 -15.07 -4.97 15.51
N ALA A 102 -15.90 -4.10 14.94
CA ALA A 102 -17.35 -4.18 15.09
C ALA A 102 -17.90 -5.46 14.47
N LEU A 103 -17.55 -5.77 13.23
CA LEU A 103 -17.99 -6.97 12.52
C LEU A 103 -17.52 -8.27 13.20
N ARG A 104 -16.33 -8.27 13.77
CA ARG A 104 -15.83 -9.42 14.57
C ARG A 104 -16.70 -9.71 15.79
N ARG A 105 -17.17 -8.67 16.48
CA ARG A 105 -18.08 -8.82 17.62
C ARG A 105 -19.46 -9.27 17.20
N GLU A 106 -19.97 -8.77 16.08
CA GLU A 106 -21.30 -9.11 15.56
C GLU A 106 -21.36 -10.54 14.99
N CYS A 107 -20.29 -11.00 14.35
CA CYS A 107 -20.23 -12.31 13.69
C CYS A 107 -18.95 -13.07 14.08
N PRO A 108 -18.84 -13.53 15.33
CA PRO A 108 -17.59 -14.06 15.88
C PRO A 108 -17.10 -15.37 15.22
N ALA A 109 -17.96 -16.09 14.50
CA ALA A 109 -17.62 -17.32 13.79
C ALA A 109 -17.05 -17.07 12.38
N ILE A 110 -17.19 -15.85 11.85
CA ILE A 110 -16.75 -15.52 10.49
C ILE A 110 -15.34 -14.90 10.52
N ALA A 111 -14.53 -15.26 9.54
CA ALA A 111 -13.20 -14.67 9.38
C ALA A 111 -13.32 -13.19 9.00
N VAL A 112 -13.13 -12.29 9.95
CA VAL A 112 -13.00 -10.85 9.71
C VAL A 112 -11.65 -10.41 10.23
N ALA A 113 -10.79 -9.86 9.35
CA ALA A 113 -9.41 -9.55 9.69
C ALA A 113 -8.84 -8.43 8.81
N ALA A 114 -7.64 -7.95 9.18
CA ALA A 114 -6.79 -7.15 8.34
C ALA A 114 -5.38 -7.75 8.29
N VAL A 115 -4.78 -7.78 7.10
CA VAL A 115 -3.37 -8.09 6.88
C VAL A 115 -2.72 -6.86 6.27
N THR A 116 -1.79 -6.24 6.97
CA THR A 116 -1.16 -4.98 6.56
C THR A 116 0.35 -5.00 6.79
N THR A 117 1.07 -4.13 6.10
CA THR A 117 2.46 -3.85 6.40
C THR A 117 2.54 -2.84 7.55
N ASP A 118 3.62 -2.86 8.34
CA ASP A 118 3.90 -1.83 9.34
C ASP A 118 4.29 -0.52 8.65
N HIS A 119 3.29 0.33 8.43
CA HIS A 119 3.49 1.62 7.76
C HIS A 119 4.27 2.62 8.61
N VAL A 120 4.20 2.55 9.93
CA VAL A 120 5.01 3.40 10.82
C VAL A 120 6.48 3.01 10.70
N GLU A 121 6.78 1.70 10.67
CA GLU A 121 8.14 1.21 10.47
C GLU A 121 8.72 1.58 9.10
N ILE A 122 7.89 1.66 8.04
CA ILE A 122 8.32 2.21 6.73
C ILE A 122 8.86 3.63 6.90
N GLY A 123 8.15 4.50 7.62
CA GLY A 123 8.62 5.86 7.92
C GLY A 123 9.94 5.87 8.70
N ARG A 124 10.08 4.99 9.68
CA ARG A 124 11.32 4.84 10.45
C ARG A 124 12.48 4.31 9.61
N ILE A 125 12.21 3.42 8.65
CA ILE A 125 13.24 2.97 7.68
C ILE A 125 13.68 4.14 6.81
N HIS A 126 12.77 4.96 6.28
CA HIS A 126 13.13 6.18 5.54
C HIS A 126 14.00 7.13 6.39
N ALA A 127 13.69 7.31 7.67
CA ALA A 127 14.52 8.12 8.57
C ALA A 127 15.94 7.56 8.71
N ARG A 128 16.09 6.24 8.81
CA ARG A 128 17.41 5.59 8.85
C ARG A 128 18.18 5.73 7.54
N GLN A 129 17.50 5.62 6.39
CA GLN A 129 18.08 5.86 5.08
C GLN A 129 18.54 7.32 4.93
N LEU A 130 17.70 8.27 5.35
CA LEU A 130 18.07 9.70 5.40
C LEU A 130 19.30 9.97 6.27
N ALA A 131 19.35 9.40 7.47
CA ALA A 131 20.49 9.59 8.38
C ALA A 131 21.81 9.04 7.83
N ARG A 132 21.76 8.06 6.94
CA ARG A 132 22.96 7.54 6.24
C ARG A 132 23.38 8.42 5.07
N LEU A 133 22.42 8.95 4.32
CA LEU A 133 22.69 9.80 3.15
C LEU A 133 23.06 11.23 3.52
N CYS A 134 22.46 11.74 4.58
CA CYS A 134 22.58 13.13 5.01
C CYS A 134 22.75 13.18 6.55
N PRO A 135 23.89 12.73 7.11
CA PRO A 135 24.10 12.60 8.56
C PRO A 135 23.99 13.95 9.30
N ASP A 136 24.33 15.05 8.66
CA ASP A 136 24.32 16.40 9.23
C ASP A 136 22.96 17.10 9.11
N GLY A 137 21.94 16.41 8.56
CA GLY A 137 20.61 16.93 8.29
C GLY A 137 20.32 17.16 6.82
N ALA A 138 19.07 17.49 6.50
CA ALA A 138 18.62 17.68 5.12
C ALA A 138 17.38 18.56 5.01
N LEU A 139 17.25 19.26 3.87
CA LEU A 139 15.98 19.77 3.36
C LEU A 139 15.34 18.66 2.47
N VAL A 140 14.31 18.03 2.99
CA VAL A 140 13.70 16.85 2.38
C VAL A 140 12.46 17.23 1.59
N LEU A 141 12.47 17.02 0.27
CA LEU A 141 11.25 17.06 -0.54
C LEU A 141 10.53 15.71 -0.39
N TYR A 142 9.45 15.71 0.37
CA TYR A 142 8.69 14.49 0.68
C TYR A 142 7.44 14.39 -0.17
N VAL A 143 7.40 13.39 -1.07
CA VAL A 143 6.25 13.11 -1.93
C VAL A 143 5.36 12.08 -1.25
N GLN A 144 4.28 12.56 -0.67
CA GLN A 144 3.30 11.77 0.09
C GLN A 144 2.19 11.23 -0.81
N GLY A 145 1.67 10.05 -0.49
CA GLY A 145 0.45 9.54 -1.09
C GLY A 145 -0.79 10.35 -0.71
N PRO A 146 -2.01 9.90 -1.11
CA PRO A 146 -3.25 10.65 -0.86
C PRO A 146 -3.46 10.97 0.62
N ALA A 147 -3.88 12.19 0.91
CA ALA A 147 -4.08 12.68 2.28
C ALA A 147 -5.09 11.84 3.10
N GLY A 148 -6.08 11.21 2.44
CA GLY A 148 -7.06 10.33 3.09
C GLY A 148 -6.61 8.88 3.27
N ALA A 149 -5.39 8.51 2.82
CA ALA A 149 -4.90 7.15 2.94
C ALA A 149 -4.16 6.93 4.27
N SER A 150 -4.65 6.03 5.13
CA SER A 150 -4.00 5.70 6.40
C SER A 150 -2.53 5.29 6.23
N ALA A 151 -2.19 4.56 5.18
CA ALA A 151 -0.81 4.20 4.86
C ALA A 151 0.09 5.44 4.66
N ALA A 152 -0.43 6.48 3.98
CA ALA A 152 0.32 7.72 3.75
C ALA A 152 0.58 8.47 5.07
N SER A 153 -0.45 8.60 5.89
CA SER A 153 -0.36 9.28 7.19
C SER A 153 0.58 8.54 8.16
N LEU A 154 0.46 7.21 8.26
CA LEU A 154 1.31 6.41 9.14
C LEU A 154 2.79 6.39 8.71
N ARG A 155 3.07 6.38 7.40
CA ARG A 155 4.45 6.50 6.89
C ARG A 155 5.06 7.85 7.25
N LEU A 156 4.30 8.95 7.08
CA LEU A 156 4.76 10.28 7.48
C LEU A 156 4.97 10.36 9.00
N GLN A 157 4.01 9.87 9.79
CA GLN A 157 4.13 9.81 11.25
C GLN A 157 5.42 9.11 11.69
N GLY A 158 5.70 7.92 11.18
CA GLY A 158 6.91 7.17 11.53
C GLY A 158 8.20 7.88 11.15
N LEU A 159 8.20 8.61 10.03
CA LEU A 159 9.33 9.44 9.60
C LEU A 159 9.52 10.63 10.57
N GLU A 160 8.47 11.41 10.84
CA GLU A 160 8.53 12.58 11.72
C GLU A 160 8.92 12.21 13.15
N GLU A 161 8.37 11.11 13.69
CA GLU A 161 8.74 10.59 15.00
C GLU A 161 10.24 10.27 15.09
N ALA A 162 10.78 9.60 14.07
CA ALA A 162 12.19 9.19 14.04
C ALA A 162 13.17 10.35 13.76
N LEU A 163 12.71 11.42 13.13
CA LEU A 163 13.50 12.63 12.84
C LEU A 163 13.36 13.71 13.90
N ARG A 164 12.50 13.53 14.90
CA ARG A 164 12.23 14.55 15.94
C ARG A 164 13.52 14.99 16.65
N GLY A 165 13.74 16.31 16.71
CA GLY A 165 14.93 16.91 17.34
C GLY A 165 16.21 16.78 16.51
N ARG A 166 16.12 16.32 15.25
CA ARG A 166 17.23 16.24 14.31
C ARG A 166 17.14 17.36 13.26
N PRO A 167 18.23 17.77 12.62
CA PRO A 167 18.24 18.88 11.67
C PRO A 167 17.68 18.51 10.28
N TYR A 168 16.45 18.01 10.25
CA TYR A 168 15.73 17.72 9.00
C TYR A 168 14.49 18.58 8.90
N GLU A 169 14.32 19.21 7.74
CA GLU A 169 13.11 19.97 7.40
C GLU A 169 12.38 19.29 6.25
N LEU A 170 11.08 19.06 6.39
CA LEU A 170 10.26 18.38 5.41
C LEU A 170 9.36 19.35 4.65
N LYS A 171 9.46 19.35 3.32
CA LYS A 171 8.48 19.95 2.44
C LYS A 171 7.60 18.84 1.86
N VAL A 172 6.36 18.74 2.33
CA VAL A 172 5.42 17.71 1.89
C VAL A 172 4.65 18.17 0.65
N VAL A 173 4.62 17.30 -0.36
CA VAL A 173 3.82 17.46 -1.59
C VAL A 173 2.98 16.19 -1.78
N ASN A 174 1.64 16.34 -1.88
CA ASN A 174 0.73 15.20 -2.00
C ASN A 174 0.55 14.75 -3.45
N ALA A 175 0.51 13.43 -3.66
CA ALA A 175 0.26 12.75 -4.93
C ALA A 175 -0.72 11.56 -4.73
N GLU A 176 -0.97 10.76 -5.77
CA GLU A 176 -2.01 9.71 -5.80
C GLU A 176 -1.46 8.30 -6.10
N TRP A 177 -0.28 7.96 -5.57
CA TRP A 177 0.42 6.66 -5.74
C TRP A 177 0.89 6.35 -7.18
N THR A 178 0.76 7.24 -8.14
CA THR A 178 1.18 7.04 -9.54
C THR A 178 2.28 8.00 -9.96
N ALA A 179 3.07 7.61 -10.97
CA ALA A 179 4.11 8.47 -11.54
C ALA A 179 3.53 9.78 -12.09
N ALA A 180 2.44 9.68 -12.87
CA ALA A 180 1.79 10.85 -13.47
C ALA A 180 1.27 11.84 -12.42
N SER A 181 0.72 11.35 -11.30
CA SER A 181 0.25 12.24 -10.23
C SER A 181 1.40 12.94 -9.51
N ALA A 182 2.52 12.24 -9.25
CA ALA A 182 3.70 12.81 -8.63
C ALA A 182 4.37 13.83 -9.57
N GLU A 183 4.48 13.54 -10.87
CA GLU A 183 4.98 14.48 -11.87
C GLU A 183 4.16 15.77 -11.88
N LYS A 184 2.82 15.64 -11.93
CA LYS A 184 1.91 16.78 -11.87
C LYS A 184 2.04 17.57 -10.57
N ALA A 185 2.11 16.89 -9.43
CA ALA A 185 2.20 17.53 -8.12
C ALA A 185 3.51 18.31 -7.95
N ILE A 186 4.65 17.73 -8.32
CA ILE A 186 5.95 18.39 -8.30
C ILE A 186 5.99 19.58 -9.28
N ALA A 187 5.50 19.40 -10.51
CA ALA A 187 5.42 20.49 -11.47
C ALA A 187 4.52 21.63 -10.99
N GLY A 188 3.42 21.30 -10.30
CA GLY A 188 2.55 22.31 -9.68
C GLY A 188 3.24 23.06 -8.54
N TRP A 189 3.91 22.35 -7.65
CA TRP A 189 4.65 22.96 -6.55
C TRP A 189 5.79 23.86 -7.03
N LEU A 190 6.54 23.46 -8.06
CA LEU A 190 7.64 24.25 -8.63
C LEU A 190 7.20 25.59 -9.24
N ARG A 191 5.91 25.78 -9.55
CA ARG A 191 5.37 27.06 -10.02
C ARG A 191 5.08 28.06 -8.89
N LEU A 192 5.17 27.61 -7.63
CA LEU A 192 4.94 28.46 -6.48
C LEU A 192 6.22 29.18 -6.11
N ARG A 193 6.15 30.48 -5.77
CA ARG A 193 7.32 31.23 -5.27
C ARG A 193 7.98 30.59 -4.03
N THR A 194 7.23 29.83 -3.25
CA THR A 194 7.77 29.11 -2.09
C THR A 194 8.76 28.00 -2.46
N SER A 195 8.73 27.52 -3.71
CA SER A 195 9.71 26.52 -4.17
C SER A 195 11.11 27.13 -4.32
N ASP A 196 11.21 28.42 -4.62
CA ASP A 196 12.50 29.13 -4.78
C ASP A 196 13.24 29.27 -3.45
N LEU A 197 12.49 29.28 -2.33
CA LEU A 197 13.02 29.41 -0.98
C LEU A 197 13.45 28.08 -0.37
N PHE A 198 13.02 26.94 -0.96
CA PHE A 198 13.33 25.61 -0.47
C PHE A 198 14.27 24.89 -1.44
N GLN A 199 15.50 24.66 -1.03
CA GLN A 199 16.54 23.99 -1.82
C GLN A 199 16.72 22.55 -1.31
N PRO A 200 15.95 21.57 -1.82
CA PRO A 200 16.03 20.19 -1.32
C PRO A 200 17.42 19.60 -1.54
N THR A 201 17.84 18.79 -0.60
CA THR A 201 19.08 18.01 -0.69
C THR A 201 18.84 16.53 -0.93
N VAL A 202 17.59 16.10 -0.76
CA VAL A 202 17.13 14.72 -0.97
C VAL A 202 15.63 14.71 -1.29
N VAL A 203 15.20 13.75 -2.09
CA VAL A 203 13.78 13.50 -2.41
C VAL A 203 13.37 12.16 -1.82
N VAL A 204 12.29 12.15 -1.03
CA VAL A 204 11.74 10.94 -0.44
C VAL A 204 10.32 10.75 -0.95
N CYS A 205 10.04 9.62 -1.56
CA CYS A 205 8.72 9.29 -2.09
C CYS A 205 8.14 8.07 -1.37
N GLN A 206 6.86 8.13 -1.06
CA GLN A 206 6.18 7.04 -0.37
C GLN A 206 5.95 5.79 -1.23
N ASN A 207 6.23 5.86 -2.55
CA ASN A 207 6.42 4.66 -3.37
C ASN A 207 7.37 4.93 -4.55
N ASP A 208 7.82 3.84 -5.19
CA ASP A 208 8.82 3.90 -6.28
C ASP A 208 8.25 4.56 -7.55
N LEU A 209 6.96 4.34 -7.86
CA LEU A 209 6.32 4.99 -9.01
C LEU A 209 6.28 6.52 -8.85
N MET A 210 5.96 7.01 -7.66
CA MET A 210 6.00 8.46 -7.39
C MET A 210 7.43 9.00 -7.47
N ALA A 211 8.44 8.22 -7.08
CA ALA A 211 9.83 8.63 -7.23
C ALA A 211 10.22 8.80 -8.71
N ARG A 212 9.80 7.89 -9.59
CA ARG A 212 9.98 8.02 -11.05
C ARG A 212 9.29 9.28 -11.59
N GLY A 213 8.04 9.54 -11.19
CA GLY A 213 7.30 10.73 -11.63
C GLY A 213 7.89 12.04 -11.11
N ALA A 214 8.31 12.07 -9.84
CA ALA A 214 8.99 13.23 -9.26
C ALA A 214 10.31 13.53 -9.99
N ARG A 215 11.11 12.49 -10.28
CA ARG A 215 12.35 12.63 -11.07
C ARG A 215 12.07 13.18 -12.46
N ALA A 216 11.08 12.66 -13.19
CA ALA A 216 10.71 13.14 -14.52
C ALA A 216 10.32 14.63 -14.52
N ALA A 217 9.57 15.09 -13.52
CA ALA A 217 9.26 16.52 -13.36
C ALA A 217 10.52 17.36 -13.13
N LEU A 218 11.44 16.88 -12.26
CA LEU A 218 12.66 17.59 -11.93
C LEU A 218 13.65 17.60 -13.11
N GLU A 219 13.82 16.52 -13.84
CA GLU A 219 14.64 16.46 -15.05
C GLU A 219 14.23 17.52 -16.09
N ARG A 220 12.93 17.76 -16.20
CA ARG A 220 12.39 18.75 -17.14
C ARG A 220 12.42 20.19 -16.63
N LEU A 221 12.18 20.42 -15.35
CA LEU A 221 11.92 21.76 -14.80
C LEU A 221 13.04 22.29 -13.89
N ARG A 222 13.78 21.39 -13.25
CA ARG A 222 14.92 21.68 -12.35
C ARG A 222 15.98 20.59 -12.49
N PRO A 223 16.72 20.56 -13.63
CA PRO A 223 17.70 19.51 -13.90
C PRO A 223 18.82 19.40 -12.86
N ASP A 224 19.11 20.48 -12.15
CA ASP A 224 20.02 20.52 -11.00
C ASP A 224 19.53 19.63 -9.85
N TRP A 225 18.21 19.56 -9.61
CA TRP A 225 17.61 18.72 -8.56
C TRP A 225 17.36 17.26 -9.00
N ALA A 226 17.36 16.97 -10.28
CA ALA A 226 17.23 15.60 -10.78
C ALA A 226 18.41 14.70 -10.37
N ARG A 227 19.55 15.29 -10.01
CA ARG A 227 20.75 14.60 -9.53
C ARG A 227 20.75 14.32 -8.04
N LEU A 228 19.78 14.84 -7.28
CA LEU A 228 19.64 14.56 -5.86
C LEU A 228 19.41 13.06 -5.61
N PRO A 229 19.78 12.54 -4.43
CA PRO A 229 19.40 11.18 -4.06
C PRO A 229 17.87 11.08 -3.90
N PHE A 230 17.30 9.99 -4.43
CA PHE A 230 15.89 9.66 -4.30
C PHE A 230 15.73 8.41 -3.44
N LEU A 231 14.80 8.45 -2.51
CA LEU A 231 14.36 7.29 -1.74
C LEU A 231 12.95 6.91 -2.18
N GLY A 232 12.71 5.60 -2.34
CA GLY A 232 11.44 5.03 -2.73
C GLY A 232 10.88 4.07 -1.70
N CYS A 233 9.77 3.43 -2.05
CA CYS A 233 9.12 2.37 -1.29
C CYS A 233 8.27 1.53 -2.26
N ASP A 234 8.07 0.30 -1.98
CA ASP A 234 7.48 -0.89 -2.57
C ASP A 234 8.56 -1.93 -2.86
N GLY A 235 9.72 -1.52 -3.38
CA GLY A 235 10.92 -2.36 -3.52
C GLY A 235 10.69 -3.63 -4.35
N LEU A 236 9.88 -3.52 -5.41
CA LEU A 236 9.60 -4.65 -6.29
C LEU A 236 10.83 -5.04 -7.10
N PRO A 237 11.04 -6.35 -7.40
CA PRO A 237 12.25 -6.81 -8.11
C PRO A 237 12.48 -6.13 -9.46
N LYS A 238 11.43 -5.95 -10.27
CA LYS A 238 11.49 -5.29 -11.58
C LYS A 238 11.14 -3.79 -11.51
N GLY A 239 10.96 -3.25 -10.32
CA GLY A 239 10.61 -1.87 -10.04
C GLY A 239 11.68 -1.19 -9.20
N GLY A 240 11.36 -0.85 -7.95
CA GLY A 240 12.23 -0.07 -7.08
C GLY A 240 13.61 -0.69 -6.82
N ARG A 241 13.75 -2.02 -6.73
CA ARG A 241 15.07 -2.66 -6.58
C ARG A 241 15.92 -2.44 -7.83
N LEU A 242 15.35 -2.65 -9.02
CA LEU A 242 16.04 -2.38 -10.28
C LEU A 242 16.43 -0.89 -10.38
N ASP A 243 15.57 0.03 -9.92
CA ASP A 243 15.90 1.46 -9.90
C ASP A 243 17.08 1.77 -8.95
N VAL A 244 17.22 1.03 -7.84
CA VAL A 244 18.39 1.14 -6.96
C VAL A 244 19.64 0.56 -7.62
N ASP A 245 19.54 -0.64 -8.22
CA ASP A 245 20.66 -1.31 -8.86
C ASP A 245 21.22 -0.51 -10.06
N GLU A 246 20.35 0.23 -10.76
CA GLU A 246 20.71 1.12 -11.87
C GLU A 246 21.02 2.58 -11.43
N GLY A 247 21.02 2.88 -10.15
CA GLY A 247 21.35 4.21 -9.60
C GLY A 247 20.28 5.28 -9.78
N ARG A 248 19.05 4.91 -10.17
CA ARG A 248 17.91 5.84 -10.21
C ARG A 248 17.34 6.14 -8.83
N LEU A 249 17.44 5.22 -7.90
CA LEU A 249 17.15 5.42 -6.48
C LEU A 249 18.41 5.17 -5.66
N ALA A 250 18.60 5.95 -4.59
CA ALA A 250 19.64 5.68 -3.61
C ALA A 250 19.27 4.49 -2.70
N ALA A 251 17.98 4.33 -2.41
CA ALA A 251 17.44 3.19 -1.69
C ALA A 251 15.91 3.09 -1.88
N THR A 252 15.37 1.92 -1.58
CA THR A 252 13.93 1.69 -1.49
C THR A 252 13.59 0.85 -0.25
N ILE A 253 12.31 0.61 -0.01
CA ILE A 253 11.83 -0.24 1.07
C ILE A 253 10.99 -1.34 0.45
N THR A 254 11.35 -2.60 0.70
CA THR A 254 10.61 -3.76 0.21
C THR A 254 9.39 -4.01 1.09
N LEU A 255 8.23 -4.06 0.47
CA LEU A 255 6.98 -4.44 1.11
C LEU A 255 6.69 -5.92 0.90
N PRO A 256 6.36 -6.68 1.96
CA PRO A 256 5.88 -8.04 1.81
C PRO A 256 4.48 -8.06 1.17
N SER A 257 4.15 -9.16 0.51
CA SER A 257 2.79 -9.39 0.02
C SER A 257 1.83 -9.61 1.19
N CYS A 258 0.74 -8.85 1.21
CA CYS A 258 -0.36 -9.09 2.14
C CYS A 258 -1.31 -10.21 1.66
N ALA A 259 -1.34 -10.47 0.36
CA ALA A 259 -2.29 -11.41 -0.24
C ALA A 259 -1.99 -12.87 0.17
N SER A 260 -0.73 -13.33 0.08
CA SER A 260 -0.37 -14.71 0.46
C SER A 260 -0.78 -15.06 1.90
N PRO A 261 -0.38 -14.33 2.94
CA PRO A 261 -0.79 -14.65 4.30
C PRO A 261 -2.29 -14.48 4.53
N ALA A 262 -2.97 -13.59 3.80
CA ALA A 262 -4.42 -13.46 3.89
C ALA A 262 -5.15 -14.69 3.30
N ILE A 263 -4.64 -15.25 2.19
CA ILE A 263 -5.13 -16.54 1.65
C ILE A 263 -4.90 -17.66 2.66
N ASP A 264 -3.69 -17.76 3.26
CA ASP A 264 -3.38 -18.78 4.28
C ASP A 264 -4.38 -18.68 5.47
N LEU A 265 -4.67 -17.46 5.94
CA LEU A 265 -5.64 -17.24 7.04
C LEU A 265 -7.07 -17.63 6.63
N ALA A 266 -7.51 -17.26 5.44
CA ALA A 266 -8.83 -17.60 4.93
C ALA A 266 -9.00 -19.13 4.80
N VAL A 267 -8.03 -19.81 4.19
CA VAL A 267 -8.04 -21.27 4.02
C VAL A 267 -8.01 -22.00 5.36
N LYS A 268 -7.18 -21.53 6.30
CA LYS A 268 -7.16 -22.10 7.65
C LYS A 268 -8.53 -21.99 8.32
N TRP A 269 -9.17 -20.82 8.26
CA TRP A 269 -10.51 -20.64 8.80
C TRP A 269 -11.54 -21.55 8.13
N MET A 270 -11.54 -21.61 6.80
CA MET A 270 -12.46 -22.47 6.04
C MET A 270 -12.37 -23.94 6.44
N ARG A 271 -11.16 -24.44 6.70
CA ARG A 271 -10.90 -25.86 7.00
C ARG A 271 -11.04 -26.22 8.47
N THR A 272 -10.77 -25.29 9.37
CA THR A 272 -10.70 -25.59 10.81
C THR A 272 -11.75 -24.84 11.65
N GLY A 273 -12.47 -23.87 11.07
CA GLY A 273 -13.32 -22.95 11.81
C GLY A 273 -12.55 -21.94 12.70
N GLY A 274 -11.21 -22.03 12.70
CA GLY A 274 -10.36 -21.16 13.54
C GLY A 274 -10.30 -19.71 13.02
N VAL A 275 -11.00 -18.79 13.70
CA VAL A 275 -11.06 -17.38 13.30
C VAL A 275 -9.67 -16.74 13.37
N PRO A 276 -9.22 -16.04 12.32
CA PRO A 276 -7.91 -15.40 12.31
C PRO A 276 -7.78 -14.25 13.33
N PRO A 277 -6.55 -13.85 13.72
CA PRO A 277 -6.35 -12.63 14.50
C PRO A 277 -6.96 -11.42 13.78
N ALA A 278 -7.44 -10.43 14.54
CA ALA A 278 -8.05 -9.22 13.97
C ALA A 278 -7.08 -8.46 13.05
N LEU A 279 -5.80 -8.45 13.42
CA LEU A 279 -4.74 -7.77 12.70
C LEU A 279 -3.51 -8.66 12.58
N THR A 280 -2.99 -8.78 11.37
CA THR A 280 -1.67 -9.35 11.07
C THR A 280 -0.81 -8.26 10.47
N VAL A 281 0.30 -7.94 11.12
CA VAL A 281 1.25 -6.90 10.68
C VAL A 281 2.51 -7.56 10.13
N LEU A 282 2.87 -7.18 8.91
CA LEU A 282 4.04 -7.69 8.20
C LEU A 282 5.18 -6.68 8.24
N ALA A 283 6.39 -7.15 8.52
CA ALA A 283 7.56 -6.29 8.62
C ALA A 283 8.09 -5.89 7.23
N PRO A 284 8.23 -4.58 6.93
CA PRO A 284 8.96 -4.10 5.75
C PRO A 284 10.47 -4.24 5.96
N SER A 285 11.25 -4.18 4.88
CA SER A 285 12.71 -4.22 4.95
C SER A 285 13.36 -3.20 4.03
N ALA A 286 14.51 -2.64 4.45
CA ALA A 286 15.29 -1.72 3.62
C ALA A 286 15.93 -2.45 2.44
N TYR A 287 16.05 -1.77 1.30
CA TYR A 287 16.86 -2.20 0.17
C TYR A 287 17.73 -1.03 -0.33
N PRO A 288 19.07 -1.21 -0.43
CA PRO A 288 19.81 -2.37 0.06
C PRO A 288 19.71 -2.57 1.58
N ALA A 289 19.97 -3.77 2.03
CA ALA A 289 19.83 -4.21 3.44
C ALA A 289 20.90 -3.64 4.40
N ARG A 290 21.56 -2.54 4.04
CA ARG A 290 22.67 -1.96 4.81
C ARG A 290 22.22 -0.83 5.71
#